data_f0e810005397f85a5d1204d55f4d06b2
#
_entry.id   f0e810005397f85a5d1204d55f4d06b2
#
_cell.length_a   1.000
_cell.length_b   1.000
_cell.length_c   1.000
_cell.angle_alpha   90.00
_cell.angle_beta   90.00
_cell.angle_gamma   90.00
#
_symmetry.space_group_name_H-M   'P 1'
#
loop_
_entity.id
_entity.type
_entity.pdbx_description
1 polymer ?
#
loop_
_entity_poly.entity_id
_entity_poly.type
_entity_poly.pdbx_seq_one_letter_code
_entity_poly.pdbx_strand_id
1 'polypeptide(L)'
;MSQMEPKSVTPHLDRVDPVVADFVRREGRRQGLSIELIASENFVSDAVLEAVGSVLTNKYAEGYPGRRYYGGCEEVDEVENLAIDRAKELFGAEHANVQPHSWPF
;
A
#
# COMPACT_ATOMS: atom_id res chain seq x y z
N MET A 1 -6.46 25.36 -27.94
CA MET A 1 -5.73 24.20 -27.34
C MET A 1 -6.61 23.63 -26.24
N SER A 2 -7.13 22.42 -26.45
CA SER A 2 -7.80 21.72 -25.37
C SER A 2 -6.74 21.30 -24.37
N GLN A 3 -6.76 21.85 -23.18
CA GLN A 3 -6.00 21.31 -22.07
C GLN A 3 -6.64 19.95 -21.75
N MET A 4 -5.90 18.87 -21.95
CA MET A 4 -6.33 17.57 -21.48
C MET A 4 -6.36 17.64 -19.96
N GLU A 5 -7.56 17.51 -19.37
CA GLU A 5 -7.67 17.36 -17.93
C GLU A 5 -6.87 16.13 -17.50
N PRO A 6 -6.09 16.24 -16.42
CA PRO A 6 -5.36 15.09 -15.92
C PRO A 6 -6.35 13.98 -15.57
N LYS A 7 -6.01 12.74 -15.97
CA LYS A 7 -6.83 11.58 -15.61
C LYS A 7 -6.96 11.50 -14.10
N SER A 8 -8.19 11.29 -13.62
CA SER A 8 -8.42 11.04 -12.21
C SER A 8 -7.64 9.83 -11.74
N VAL A 9 -7.03 9.92 -10.56
CA VAL A 9 -6.37 8.79 -9.88
C VAL A 9 -7.36 7.86 -9.19
N THR A 10 -8.63 8.26 -9.10
CA THR A 10 -9.71 7.50 -8.45
C THR A 10 -10.95 7.37 -9.34
N PRO A 11 -10.83 6.85 -10.57
CA PRO A 11 -11.94 6.89 -11.54
C PRO A 11 -13.17 6.11 -11.09
N HIS A 12 -13.01 5.02 -10.38
CA HIS A 12 -14.16 4.25 -9.87
C HIS A 12 -14.82 4.94 -8.69
N LEU A 13 -14.03 5.50 -7.79
CA LEU A 13 -14.53 6.22 -6.63
C LEU A 13 -15.27 7.50 -7.06
N ASP A 14 -14.77 8.21 -8.07
CA ASP A 14 -15.42 9.38 -8.64
C ASP A 14 -16.86 9.08 -9.08
N ARG A 15 -17.08 7.87 -9.59
CA ARG A 15 -18.38 7.44 -10.07
C ARG A 15 -19.30 6.92 -8.95
N VAL A 16 -18.74 6.14 -8.01
CA VAL A 16 -19.51 5.43 -6.99
C VAL A 16 -19.77 6.31 -5.78
N ASP A 17 -18.78 7.09 -5.36
CA ASP A 17 -18.88 7.99 -4.21
C ASP A 17 -18.06 9.26 -4.46
N PRO A 18 -18.64 10.23 -5.17
CA PRO A 18 -17.95 11.47 -5.50
C PRO A 18 -17.60 12.31 -4.26
N VAL A 19 -18.29 12.13 -3.15
CA VAL A 19 -18.00 12.85 -1.90
C VAL A 19 -16.67 12.37 -1.32
N VAL A 20 -16.48 11.07 -1.22
CA VAL A 20 -15.21 10.49 -0.75
C VAL A 20 -14.09 10.79 -1.75
N ALA A 21 -14.36 10.71 -3.05
CA ALA A 21 -13.39 11.08 -4.08
C ALA A 21 -12.90 12.52 -3.91
N ASP A 22 -13.80 13.43 -3.57
CA ASP A 22 -13.44 14.83 -3.31
C ASP A 22 -12.54 14.96 -2.08
N PHE A 23 -12.83 14.24 -1.01
CA PHE A 23 -11.96 14.23 0.16
C PHE A 23 -10.56 13.74 -0.17
N VAL A 24 -10.43 12.69 -0.97
CA VAL A 24 -9.13 12.17 -1.40
C VAL A 24 -8.35 13.24 -2.18
N ARG A 25 -9.00 13.92 -3.13
CA ARG A 25 -8.38 15.02 -3.89
C ARG A 25 -7.93 16.16 -2.99
N ARG A 26 -8.79 16.55 -2.04
CA ARG A 26 -8.50 17.65 -1.11
C ARG A 26 -7.35 17.29 -0.18
N GLU A 27 -7.29 16.05 0.31
CA GLU A 27 -6.18 15.58 1.14
C GLU A 27 -4.88 15.52 0.34
N GLY A 28 -4.92 15.03 -0.89
CA GLY A 28 -3.74 15.07 -1.77
C GLY A 28 -3.21 16.48 -1.97
N ARG A 29 -4.12 17.47 -2.15
CA ARG A 29 -3.73 18.87 -2.26
C ARG A 29 -3.16 19.41 -0.95
N ARG A 30 -3.76 19.08 0.18
CA ARG A 30 -3.26 19.48 1.49
C ARG A 30 -1.83 18.98 1.71
N GLN A 31 -1.58 17.71 1.42
CA GLN A 31 -0.25 17.11 1.54
C GLN A 31 0.78 17.80 0.64
N GLY A 32 0.39 18.17 -0.57
CA GLY A 32 1.27 18.86 -1.51
C GLY A 32 1.61 20.31 -1.13
N LEU A 33 0.79 20.94 -0.29
CA LEU A 33 0.94 22.36 0.11
C LEU A 33 1.48 22.54 1.52
N SER A 34 1.62 21.47 2.28
CA SER A 34 2.03 21.53 3.68
C SER A 34 3.34 20.79 3.89
N ILE A 35 4.14 21.27 4.81
CA ILE A 35 5.34 20.58 5.28
C ILE A 35 4.94 19.71 6.47
N GLU A 36 5.20 18.40 6.37
CA GLU A 36 4.95 17.48 7.47
C GLU A 36 6.22 17.27 8.28
N LEU A 37 6.14 17.58 9.58
CA LEU A 37 7.28 17.43 10.49
C LEU A 37 7.12 16.33 11.52
N ILE A 38 6.02 15.55 11.42
CA ILE A 38 5.78 14.44 12.35
C ILE A 38 6.61 13.24 11.91
N ALA A 39 7.50 12.78 12.78
CA ALA A 39 8.44 11.70 12.49
C ALA A 39 7.75 10.34 12.18
N SER A 40 6.51 10.18 12.59
CA SER A 40 5.73 8.95 12.34
C SER A 40 5.05 8.92 10.98
N GLU A 41 5.07 10.01 10.23
CA GLU A 41 4.45 10.08 8.91
C GLU A 41 5.48 9.95 7.80
N ASN A 42 5.09 9.29 6.72
CA ASN A 42 5.92 9.12 5.54
C ASN A 42 5.05 9.17 4.28
N PHE A 43 5.48 9.97 3.30
CA PHE A 43 4.84 9.97 1.99
C PHE A 43 5.35 8.79 1.18
N VAL A 44 4.47 7.84 0.93
CA VAL A 44 4.80 6.67 0.14
C VAL A 44 4.78 6.98 -1.36
N SER A 45 5.47 6.18 -2.15
CA SER A 45 5.45 6.30 -3.61
C SER A 45 4.10 5.87 -4.20
N ASP A 46 3.82 6.30 -5.42
CA ASP A 46 2.64 5.86 -6.16
C ASP A 46 2.61 4.34 -6.32
N ALA A 47 3.77 3.71 -6.50
CA ALA A 47 3.86 2.25 -6.59
C ALA A 47 3.40 1.55 -5.31
N VAL A 48 3.72 2.10 -4.14
CA VAL A 48 3.24 1.57 -2.87
C VAL A 48 1.72 1.72 -2.75
N LEU A 49 1.17 2.87 -3.15
CA LEU A 49 -0.28 3.08 -3.16
C LEU A 49 -0.99 2.10 -4.09
N GLU A 50 -0.43 1.83 -5.28
CA GLU A 50 -0.97 0.85 -6.21
C GLU A 50 -0.95 -0.57 -5.62
N ALA A 51 0.14 -0.97 -4.98
CA ALA A 51 0.24 -2.28 -4.36
C ALA A 51 -0.77 -2.47 -3.23
N VAL A 52 -0.89 -1.48 -2.35
CA VAL A 52 -1.82 -1.52 -1.22
C VAL A 52 -3.27 -1.51 -1.68
N GLY A 53 -3.60 -0.76 -2.72
CA GLY A 53 -4.94 -0.70 -3.30
C GLY A 53 -5.25 -1.81 -4.29
N SER A 54 -4.42 -2.83 -4.41
CA SER A 54 -4.61 -3.94 -5.34
C SER A 54 -5.49 -5.05 -4.73
N VAL A 55 -5.72 -6.10 -5.53
CA VAL A 55 -6.47 -7.28 -5.10
C VAL A 55 -5.81 -8.04 -3.94
N LEU A 56 -4.53 -7.79 -3.67
CA LEU A 56 -3.85 -8.34 -2.50
C LEU A 56 -4.55 -7.93 -1.20
N THR A 57 -5.18 -6.78 -1.18
CA THR A 57 -5.99 -6.29 -0.05
C THR A 57 -7.13 -7.25 0.34
N ASN A 58 -7.62 -8.04 -0.61
CA ASN A 58 -8.73 -8.98 -0.37
C ASN A 58 -8.31 -10.26 0.33
N LYS A 59 -7.00 -10.56 0.37
CA LYS A 59 -6.53 -11.86 0.85
C LYS A 59 -6.08 -11.80 2.31
N TYR A 60 -6.76 -12.55 3.12
CA TYR A 60 -6.34 -12.81 4.50
C TYR A 60 -5.29 -13.93 4.51
N ALA A 61 -4.12 -13.69 5.16
CA ALA A 61 -2.97 -14.58 5.08
C ALA A 61 -2.32 -14.80 6.44
N GLU A 62 -3.12 -15.24 7.40
CA GLU A 62 -2.67 -15.55 8.74
C GLU A 62 -1.64 -16.69 8.71
N GLY A 63 -0.55 -16.52 9.45
CA GLY A 63 0.57 -17.45 9.47
C GLY A 63 1.77 -16.89 8.71
N TYR A 64 2.64 -17.77 8.23
CA TYR A 64 3.85 -17.43 7.48
C TYR A 64 3.90 -18.17 6.14
N PRO A 65 4.74 -17.73 5.19
CA PRO A 65 4.87 -18.41 3.90
C PRO A 65 5.08 -19.93 4.07
N GLY A 66 4.30 -20.70 3.34
CA GLY A 66 4.33 -22.18 3.42
C GLY A 66 3.68 -22.75 4.68
N ARG A 67 3.27 -21.94 5.63
CA ARG A 67 2.64 -22.36 6.90
C ARG A 67 1.46 -21.47 7.23
N ARG A 68 0.51 -21.37 6.30
CA ARG A 68 -0.70 -20.58 6.47
C ARG A 68 -1.82 -21.39 7.11
N TYR A 69 -2.72 -20.70 7.78
CA TYR A 69 -3.92 -21.32 8.32
C TYR A 69 -4.99 -21.53 7.26
N TYR A 70 -4.92 -20.81 6.14
CA TYR A 70 -5.93 -20.82 5.08
C TYR A 70 -5.28 -21.11 3.73
N GLY A 71 -6.07 -21.66 2.79
CA GLY A 71 -5.64 -21.87 1.42
C GLY A 71 -5.64 -20.58 0.58
N GLY A 72 -5.10 -20.67 -0.63
CA GLY A 72 -5.11 -19.55 -1.57
C GLY A 72 -4.05 -18.49 -1.31
N CYS A 73 -2.99 -18.84 -0.61
CA CYS A 73 -1.93 -17.91 -0.23
C CYS A 73 -0.68 -18.00 -1.12
N GLU A 74 -0.73 -18.69 -2.24
CA GLU A 74 0.42 -18.94 -3.11
C GLU A 74 1.09 -17.63 -3.54
N GLU A 75 0.30 -16.69 -4.05
CA GLU A 75 0.83 -15.41 -4.51
C GLU A 75 1.27 -14.51 -3.34
N VAL A 76 0.52 -14.52 -2.25
CA VAL A 76 0.87 -13.76 -1.04
C VAL A 76 2.16 -14.29 -0.44
N ASP A 77 2.38 -15.61 -0.47
CA ASP A 77 3.63 -16.21 -0.02
C ASP A 77 4.82 -15.69 -0.83
N GLU A 78 4.68 -15.61 -2.16
CA GLU A 78 5.71 -15.07 -3.03
C GLU A 78 6.01 -13.59 -2.73
N VAL A 79 4.97 -12.79 -2.52
CA VAL A 79 5.13 -11.37 -2.16
C VAL A 79 5.86 -11.23 -0.82
N GLU A 80 5.46 -11.99 0.19
CA GLU A 80 6.08 -11.93 1.52
C GLU A 80 7.54 -12.42 1.48
N ASN A 81 7.81 -13.52 0.78
CA ASN A 81 9.18 -14.03 0.62
C ASN A 81 10.06 -13.00 -0.10
N LEU A 82 9.55 -12.38 -1.15
CA LEU A 82 10.29 -11.32 -1.86
C LEU A 82 10.59 -10.14 -0.93
N ALA A 83 9.63 -9.73 -0.11
CA ALA A 83 9.83 -8.64 0.85
C ALA A 83 10.89 -9.01 1.90
N ILE A 84 10.87 -10.24 2.39
CA ILE A 84 11.88 -10.75 3.32
C ILE A 84 13.27 -10.70 2.68
N ASP A 85 13.42 -11.21 1.46
CA ASP A 85 14.70 -11.24 0.76
C ASP A 85 15.24 -9.84 0.52
N ARG A 86 14.38 -8.91 0.09
CA ARG A 86 14.75 -7.50 -0.13
C ARG A 86 15.14 -6.78 1.15
N ALA A 87 14.43 -7.03 2.25
CA ALA A 87 14.77 -6.47 3.55
C ALA A 87 16.14 -7.00 4.03
N LYS A 88 16.39 -8.28 3.87
CA LYS A 88 17.70 -8.89 4.21
C LYS A 88 18.82 -8.28 3.39
N GLU A 89 18.61 -8.09 2.09
CA GLU A 89 19.61 -7.48 1.22
C GLU A 89 19.86 -6.02 1.60
N LEU A 90 18.80 -5.24 1.81
CA LEU A 90 18.89 -3.81 2.13
C LEU A 90 19.66 -3.55 3.44
N PHE A 91 19.42 -4.35 4.45
CA PHE A 91 20.01 -4.17 5.78
C PHE A 91 21.22 -5.05 6.05
N GLY A 92 21.60 -5.93 5.13
CA GLY A 92 22.68 -6.90 5.34
C GLY A 92 22.36 -7.88 6.47
N ALA A 93 21.08 -8.23 6.66
CA ALA A 93 20.62 -9.07 7.75
C ALA A 93 20.49 -10.53 7.32
N GLU A 94 20.70 -11.44 8.27
CA GLU A 94 20.50 -12.88 8.05
C GLU A 94 19.02 -13.26 8.13
N HIS A 95 18.22 -12.52 8.90
CA HIS A 95 16.81 -12.77 9.11
C HIS A 95 16.01 -11.48 8.99
N ALA A 96 14.78 -11.57 8.52
CA ALA A 96 13.86 -10.45 8.48
C ALA A 96 12.43 -10.95 8.69
N ASN A 97 11.65 -10.18 9.43
CA ASN A 97 10.20 -10.34 9.53
C ASN A 97 9.55 -9.06 9.00
N VAL A 98 8.74 -9.20 7.95
CA VAL A 98 8.11 -8.07 7.27
C VAL A 98 6.64 -7.90 7.62
N GLN A 99 6.11 -8.66 8.56
CA GLN A 99 4.72 -8.59 8.98
C GLN A 99 4.38 -7.42 9.90
N PRO A 100 5.21 -6.94 10.81
CA PRO A 100 4.96 -5.72 11.54
C PRO A 100 4.92 -4.51 10.60
N HIS A 101 4.04 -3.55 10.77
CA HIS A 101 3.02 -3.48 11.80
C HIS A 101 1.67 -3.67 11.19
N SER A 102 1.07 -4.77 11.32
CA SER A 102 -0.28 -4.88 10.81
C SER A 102 -1.29 -4.79 11.93
N TRP A 103 -0.96 -5.20 13.09
CA TRP A 103 -1.97 -5.27 14.10
C TRP A 103 -1.44 -4.98 15.49
N PRO A 104 -1.96 -4.00 16.13
CA PRO A 104 -1.49 -3.65 17.46
C PRO A 104 -2.20 -4.40 18.56
N PHE A 105 -3.14 -5.12 18.28
CA PHE A 105 -3.96 -5.69 19.26
C PHE A 105 -4.20 -4.93 20.40
#